data_8e7032c37bbe64efe21cfe4ce1e4a6bd
#
_entry.id   8e7032c37bbe64efe21cfe4ce1e4a6bd
#
_cell.length_a   1.000
_cell.length_b   1.000
_cell.length_c   1.000
_cell.angle_alpha   90.00
_cell.angle_beta   90.00
_cell.angle_gamma   90.00
#
_symmetry.space_group_name_H-M   'P 1'
#
loop_
_entity.id
_entity.type
_entity.pdbx_description
1 polymer ?
#
loop_
_entity_poly.entity_id
_entity_poly.type
_entity_poly.pdbx_seq_one_letter_code
_entity_poly.pdbx_strand_id
1 'polypeptide(L)'
;MNSKAKIGKDLTIYPGVAVGRTDDGVPTIGDNVFLGLGSKVFGGITIGSNVIVAPNAVVTKDVPDNCVVAGVPAKVIKENVK
;
A
#
# COMPACT_ATOMS: atom_id res chain seq x y z
N MET A 1 -11.58 -3.92 -4.04
CA MET A 1 -11.06 -2.82 -3.21
C MET A 1 -12.18 -2.28 -2.33
N ASN A 2 -11.87 -1.88 -1.12
CA ASN A 2 -12.87 -1.35 -0.20
C ASN A 2 -13.29 0.06 -0.64
N SER A 3 -14.61 0.30 -0.78
CA SER A 3 -15.12 1.58 -1.27
C SER A 3 -14.88 2.76 -0.32
N LYS A 4 -14.57 2.49 0.94
CA LYS A 4 -14.30 3.54 1.94
C LYS A 4 -12.83 3.89 2.05
N ALA A 5 -11.94 3.17 1.39
CA ALA A 5 -10.52 3.51 1.38
C ALA A 5 -10.32 4.84 0.66
N LYS A 6 -9.44 5.67 1.18
CA LYS A 6 -9.07 6.94 0.56
C LYS A 6 -7.88 6.72 -0.34
N ILE A 7 -8.01 7.07 -1.61
CA ILE A 7 -7.01 6.78 -2.62
C ILE A 7 -6.72 8.06 -3.39
N GLY A 8 -5.44 8.39 -3.51
CA GLY A 8 -4.98 9.53 -4.28
C GLY A 8 -4.94 9.26 -5.78
N LYS A 9 -4.18 10.07 -6.50
CA LYS A 9 -4.08 10.03 -7.97
C LYS A 9 -3.06 8.99 -8.41
N ASP A 10 -3.25 8.51 -9.65
CA ASP A 10 -2.27 7.66 -10.34
C ASP A 10 -1.92 6.38 -9.59
N LEU A 11 -2.94 5.76 -9.02
CA LEU A 11 -2.79 4.46 -8.38
C LEU A 11 -2.70 3.36 -9.44
N THR A 12 -1.66 2.54 -9.37
CA THR A 12 -1.51 1.36 -10.21
C THR A 12 -1.76 0.11 -9.38
N ILE A 13 -2.73 -0.69 -9.80
CA ILE A 13 -3.10 -1.93 -9.11
C ILE A 13 -2.97 -3.10 -10.07
N TYR A 14 -2.21 -4.11 -9.66
CA TYR A 14 -2.08 -5.36 -10.40
C TYR A 14 -3.13 -6.38 -9.91
N PRO A 15 -3.37 -7.44 -10.69
CA PRO A 15 -4.35 -8.47 -10.30
C PRO A 15 -4.05 -9.08 -8.93
N GLY A 16 -5.11 -9.45 -8.22
CA GLY A 16 -5.00 -10.11 -6.92
C GLY A 16 -4.70 -9.19 -5.75
N VAL A 17 -4.63 -7.88 -5.98
CA VAL A 17 -4.45 -6.92 -4.90
C VAL A 17 -5.72 -6.83 -4.06
N ALA A 18 -5.56 -6.84 -2.75
CA ALA A 18 -6.65 -6.62 -1.81
C ALA A 18 -6.34 -5.41 -0.94
N VAL A 19 -7.31 -4.50 -0.85
CA VAL A 19 -7.25 -3.35 0.06
C VAL A 19 -8.44 -3.50 0.99
N GLY A 20 -8.17 -3.79 2.25
CA GLY A 20 -9.18 -4.21 3.17
C GLY A 20 -9.28 -3.38 4.42
N ARG A 21 -10.44 -3.48 5.05
CA ARG A 21 -10.74 -2.84 6.32
C ARG A 21 -10.49 -3.81 7.47
N THR A 22 -9.99 -3.26 8.57
CA THR A 22 -9.94 -3.96 9.84
C THR A 22 -10.64 -3.13 10.91
N ASP A 23 -10.59 -3.57 12.17
CA ASP A 23 -11.15 -2.79 13.28
C ASP A 23 -10.49 -1.43 13.43
N ASP A 24 -9.26 -1.28 12.94
CA ASP A 24 -8.53 -0.01 12.97
C ASP A 24 -9.01 0.99 11.91
N GLY A 25 -9.83 0.55 10.96
CA GLY A 25 -10.36 1.40 9.91
C GLY A 25 -9.99 0.93 8.51
N VAL A 26 -9.95 1.87 7.56
CA VAL A 26 -9.63 1.61 6.16
C VAL A 26 -8.32 2.31 5.79
N PRO A 27 -7.56 1.76 4.82
CA PRO A 27 -6.31 2.38 4.39
C PRO A 27 -6.52 3.74 3.72
N THR A 28 -5.54 4.62 3.90
CA THR A 28 -5.40 5.86 3.13
C THR A 28 -4.16 5.70 2.27
N ILE A 29 -4.31 5.87 0.97
CA ILE A 29 -3.22 5.68 0.00
C ILE A 29 -2.95 7.00 -0.68
N GLY A 30 -1.71 7.43 -0.68
CA GLY A 30 -1.29 8.67 -1.30
C GLY A 30 -1.30 8.63 -2.83
N ASP A 31 -0.61 9.57 -3.44
CA ASP A 31 -0.55 9.69 -4.89
C ASP A 31 0.57 8.83 -5.46
N ASN A 32 0.38 8.38 -6.69
CA ASN A 32 1.41 7.69 -7.46
C ASN A 32 1.95 6.44 -6.75
N VAL A 33 1.03 5.62 -6.26
CA VAL A 33 1.36 4.38 -5.54
C VAL A 33 1.22 3.19 -6.49
N PHE A 34 2.14 2.25 -6.38
CA PHE A 34 2.13 1.02 -7.16
C PHE A 34 1.89 -0.15 -6.21
N LEU A 35 0.81 -0.88 -6.43
CA LEU A 35 0.48 -2.08 -5.65
C LEU A 35 0.74 -3.30 -6.52
N GLY A 36 1.79 -4.03 -6.21
CA GLY A 36 2.23 -5.18 -6.99
C GLY A 36 1.27 -6.36 -6.93
N LEU A 37 1.50 -7.30 -7.82
CA LEU A 37 0.64 -8.48 -8.00
C LEU A 37 0.42 -9.22 -6.67
N GLY A 38 -0.85 -9.44 -6.31
CA GLY A 38 -1.19 -10.19 -5.11
C GLY A 38 -0.88 -9.52 -3.79
N SER A 39 -0.45 -8.25 -3.80
CA SER A 39 -0.17 -7.53 -2.56
C SER A 39 -1.46 -7.26 -1.79
N LYS A 40 -1.34 -7.08 -0.49
CA LYS A 40 -2.48 -6.85 0.39
C LYS A 40 -2.19 -5.69 1.33
N VAL A 41 -3.19 -4.82 1.50
CA VAL A 41 -3.10 -3.65 2.36
C VAL A 41 -4.29 -3.67 3.30
N PHE A 42 -4.06 -3.73 4.59
CA PHE A 42 -5.13 -3.85 5.57
C PHE A 42 -5.01 -2.84 6.70
N GLY A 43 -6.15 -2.35 7.14
CA GLY A 43 -6.27 -1.59 8.37
C GLY A 43 -6.24 -0.09 8.16
N GLY A 44 -6.38 0.63 9.26
CA GLY A 44 -6.36 2.10 9.27
C GLY A 44 -4.95 2.66 9.14
N ILE A 45 -4.22 2.22 8.12
CA ILE A 45 -2.85 2.64 7.87
C ILE A 45 -2.80 3.70 6.77
N THR A 46 -1.69 4.43 6.71
CA THR A 46 -1.45 5.41 5.67
C THR A 46 -0.24 4.98 4.84
N ILE A 47 -0.47 4.84 3.54
CA ILE A 47 0.61 4.65 2.58
C ILE A 47 0.88 6.01 1.93
N GLY A 48 2.10 6.49 2.05
CA GLY A 48 2.49 7.77 1.49
C GLY A 48 2.48 7.78 -0.03
N SER A 49 2.93 8.87 -0.61
CA SER A 49 3.01 9.03 -2.06
C SER A 49 4.30 8.44 -2.61
N ASN A 50 4.28 8.06 -3.89
CA ASN A 50 5.44 7.48 -4.58
C ASN A 50 5.94 6.20 -3.92
N VAL A 51 5.02 5.38 -3.42
CA VAL A 51 5.34 4.12 -2.75
C VAL A 51 5.18 2.97 -3.75
N ILE A 52 6.09 2.02 -3.68
CA ILE A 52 6.00 0.77 -4.43
C ILE A 52 5.84 -0.36 -3.44
N VAL A 53 4.75 -1.10 -3.57
CA VAL A 53 4.50 -2.31 -2.79
C VAL A 53 4.84 -3.51 -3.68
N ALA A 54 5.82 -4.30 -3.27
CA ALA A 54 6.27 -5.44 -4.05
C ALA A 54 5.19 -6.51 -4.18
N PRO A 55 5.27 -7.37 -5.20
CA PRO A 55 4.31 -8.48 -5.35
C PRO A 55 4.24 -9.32 -4.08
N ASN A 56 3.02 -9.73 -3.73
CA ASN A 56 2.71 -10.59 -2.57
C ASN A 56 3.10 -10.01 -1.20
N ALA A 57 3.43 -8.73 -1.13
CA ALA A 57 3.69 -8.09 0.16
C ALA A 57 2.38 -7.87 0.92
N VAL A 58 2.44 -7.94 2.23
CA VAL A 58 1.29 -7.68 3.11
C VAL A 58 1.60 -6.47 3.98
N VAL A 59 0.95 -5.35 3.68
CA VAL A 59 1.19 -4.08 4.37
C VAL A 59 0.22 -3.94 5.52
N THR A 60 0.73 -3.87 6.74
CA THR A 60 -0.07 -3.76 7.95
C THR A 60 0.32 -2.56 8.82
N LYS A 61 1.27 -1.77 8.38
CA LYS A 61 1.76 -0.56 9.08
C LYS A 61 1.91 0.58 8.10
N ASP A 62 1.97 1.80 8.63
CA ASP A 62 2.16 2.98 7.79
C ASP A 62 3.44 2.90 6.98
N VAL A 63 3.40 3.44 5.78
CA VAL A 63 4.54 3.49 4.86
C VAL A 63 4.84 4.95 4.53
N PRO A 64 6.06 5.43 4.78
CA PRO A 64 6.44 6.80 4.44
C PRO A 64 6.46 7.02 2.93
N ASP A 65 6.49 8.27 2.51
CA ASP A 65 6.62 8.63 1.10
C ASP A 65 7.92 8.10 0.51
N ASN A 66 7.91 7.85 -0.79
CA ASN A 66 9.10 7.53 -1.59
C ASN A 66 9.82 6.25 -1.12
N CYS A 67 9.05 5.23 -0.75
CA CYS A 67 9.62 3.98 -0.25
C CYS A 67 9.21 2.79 -1.11
N VAL A 68 10.01 1.74 -1.05
CA VAL A 68 9.64 0.42 -1.54
C VAL A 68 9.51 -0.50 -0.34
N VAL A 69 8.40 -1.22 -0.27
CA VAL A 69 8.16 -2.20 0.79
C VAL A 69 7.96 -3.59 0.21
N ALA A 70 8.38 -4.59 0.94
CA ALA A 70 8.27 -5.99 0.51
C ALA A 70 8.16 -6.92 1.71
N GLY A 71 7.62 -8.10 1.48
CA GLY A 71 7.59 -9.17 2.47
C GLY A 71 6.27 -9.29 3.21
N VAL A 72 6.23 -10.24 4.13
CA VAL A 72 5.08 -10.55 4.99
C VAL A 72 5.57 -10.68 6.42
N PRO A 73 5.32 -9.69 7.31
CA PRO A 73 4.76 -8.37 7.02
C PRO A 73 5.71 -7.51 6.19
N ALA A 74 5.15 -6.60 5.41
CA ALA A 74 5.94 -5.75 4.54
C ALA A 74 6.84 -4.81 5.37
N LYS A 75 8.07 -4.65 4.90
CA LYS A 75 9.05 -3.77 5.51
C LYS A 75 9.67 -2.89 4.45
N VAL A 76 10.10 -1.70 4.85
CA VAL A 76 10.79 -0.79 3.95
C VAL A 76 12.15 -1.40 3.58
N ILE A 77 12.33 -1.66 2.28
CA ILE A 77 13.58 -2.20 1.75
C ILE A 77 14.37 -1.16 0.97
N LYS A 78 13.73 -0.04 0.62
CA LYS A 78 14.39 1.05 -0.08
C LYS A 78 13.67 2.35 0.22
N GLU A 79 14.42 3.43 0.40
CA GLU A 79 13.88 4.76 0.70
C GLU A 79 14.29 5.75 -0.39
N ASN A 80 13.55 6.87 -0.48
CA ASN A 80 13.81 7.96 -1.41
C ASN A 80 13.75 7.52 -2.87
N VAL A 81 12.82 6.63 -3.16
CA VAL A 81 12.56 6.18 -4.52
C VAL A 81 11.57 7.12 -5.19
N LYS A 82 11.92 7.58 -6.37
CA LYS A 82 11.01 8.38 -7.19
C LYS A 82 10.94 7.86 -8.59
#